data_ed0a1f19be9c6f2e776242b5ce5c46cd
#
_entry.id   ed0a1f19be9c6f2e776242b5ce5c46cd
#
_cell.length_a   1.000
_cell.length_b   1.000
_cell.length_c   1.000
_cell.angle_alpha   90.00
_cell.angle_beta   90.00
_cell.angle_gamma   90.00
#
_symmetry.space_group_name_H-M   'P 1'
#
loop_
_entity.id
_entity.type
_entity.pdbx_description
1 polymer ?
#
loop_
_entity_poly.entity_id
_entity_poly.type
_entity_poly.pdbx_seq_one_letter_code
_entity_poly.pdbx_strand_id
1 'polypeptide(L)'
;MDNNKNMKLTFYVVSGLLLGAPFIWKLIKLIPEILKALPNAVEILAACGYTVLVIASIVVAYKLGEAFWIRIVGIYSSVSLGVCVLMLITQALSGSELFSVLFEIVCAPFYGINSPFTVMLIMLVLCITSYAFLNKVPAKNTNQQ
;
A
#
# COMPACT_ATOMS: atom_id res chain seq x y z
N MET A 1 3.05 27.65 -17.60
CA MET A 1 3.14 26.23 -18.03
C MET A 1 3.93 25.35 -17.03
N ASP A 2 4.81 25.92 -16.22
CA ASP A 2 5.64 25.14 -15.26
C ASP A 2 4.92 24.63 -14.00
N ASN A 3 3.86 25.30 -13.55
CA ASN A 3 3.23 24.97 -12.27
C ASN A 3 2.59 23.56 -12.24
N ASN A 4 2.03 23.10 -13.36
CA ASN A 4 1.41 21.78 -13.45
C ASN A 4 2.47 20.63 -13.44
N LYS A 5 3.63 20.88 -14.04
CA LYS A 5 4.75 19.92 -14.07
C LYS A 5 5.36 19.75 -12.66
N ASN A 6 5.55 20.85 -11.95
CA ASN A 6 6.06 20.84 -10.59
C ASN A 6 5.09 20.16 -9.63
N MET A 7 3.78 20.40 -9.78
CA MET A 7 2.75 19.75 -8.96
C MET A 7 2.73 18.23 -9.15
N LYS A 8 2.88 17.74 -10.39
CA LYS A 8 2.96 16.30 -10.68
C LYS A 8 4.23 15.68 -10.10
N LEU A 9 5.37 16.35 -10.25
CA LEU A 9 6.65 15.87 -9.69
C LEU A 9 6.56 15.77 -8.16
N THR A 10 6.05 16.80 -7.50
CA THR A 10 5.85 16.81 -6.05
C THR A 10 4.92 15.66 -5.63
N PHE A 11 3.83 15.44 -6.37
CA PHE A 11 2.91 14.34 -6.12
C PHE A 11 3.63 12.97 -6.16
N TYR A 12 4.44 12.70 -7.20
CA TYR A 12 5.16 11.43 -7.31
C TYR A 12 6.18 11.23 -6.20
N VAL A 13 6.91 12.28 -5.81
CA VAL A 13 7.88 12.21 -4.71
C VAL A 13 7.18 11.90 -3.38
N VAL A 14 6.13 12.64 -3.04
CA VAL A 14 5.38 12.45 -1.79
C VAL A 14 4.70 11.08 -1.75
N SER A 15 4.08 10.67 -2.85
CA SER A 15 3.40 9.38 -2.93
C SER A 15 4.39 8.20 -2.94
N GLY A 16 5.56 8.35 -3.56
CA GLY A 16 6.63 7.36 -3.51
C GLY A 16 7.19 7.18 -2.10
N LEU A 17 7.41 8.28 -1.37
CA LEU A 17 7.78 8.24 0.03
C LEU A 17 6.69 7.58 0.89
N LEU A 18 5.42 7.88 0.64
CA LEU A 18 4.30 7.26 1.34
C LEU A 18 4.29 5.74 1.20
N LEU A 19 4.48 5.21 -0.02
CA LEU A 19 4.56 3.76 -0.22
C LEU A 19 5.84 3.15 0.36
N GLY A 20 6.98 3.84 0.28
CA GLY A 20 8.28 3.34 0.74
C GLY A 20 8.49 3.40 2.25
N ALA A 21 7.90 4.39 2.94
CA ALA A 21 8.15 4.63 4.35
C ALA A 21 7.88 3.41 5.26
N PRO A 22 6.80 2.63 5.10
CA PRO A 22 6.56 1.45 5.93
C PRO A 22 7.61 0.37 5.78
N PHE A 23 8.17 0.21 4.57
CA PHE A 23 9.24 -0.77 4.33
C PHE A 23 10.54 -0.32 4.99
N ILE A 24 10.87 0.99 4.91
CA ILE A 24 12.03 1.58 5.60
C ILE A 24 11.86 1.42 7.11
N TRP A 25 10.66 1.71 7.64
CA TRP A 25 10.33 1.55 9.04
C TRP A 25 10.53 0.11 9.52
N LYS A 26 10.09 -0.88 8.73
CA LYS A 26 10.29 -2.29 9.05
C LYS A 26 11.78 -2.68 9.03
N LEU A 27 12.56 -2.19 8.07
CA LEU A 27 14.01 -2.40 8.03
C LEU A 27 14.69 -1.84 9.29
N ILE A 28 14.27 -0.67 9.78
CA ILE A 28 14.77 -0.08 11.02
C ILE A 28 14.40 -0.95 12.24
N LYS A 29 13.20 -1.54 12.26
CA LYS A 29 12.78 -2.47 13.33
C LYS A 29 13.55 -3.80 13.35
N LEU A 30 14.21 -4.18 12.25
CA LEU A 30 15.12 -5.33 12.21
C LEU A 30 16.43 -5.06 12.97
N ILE A 31 16.71 -3.82 13.39
CA ILE A 31 17.82 -3.47 14.25
C ILE A 31 17.33 -3.57 15.72
N PRO A 32 17.66 -4.65 16.46
CA PRO A 32 16.94 -5.01 17.71
C PRO A 32 17.09 -4.02 18.87
N GLU A 33 18.02 -3.07 18.80
CA GLU A 33 18.38 -2.22 19.93
C GLU A 33 17.68 -0.85 19.95
N ILE A 34 17.10 -0.39 18.87
CA ILE A 34 16.60 0.99 18.74
C ILE A 34 15.10 1.13 19.04
N LEU A 35 14.32 0.07 18.93
CA LEU A 35 12.85 0.13 19.04
C LEU A 35 12.28 -0.96 19.93
N LYS A 36 12.56 -0.88 21.23
CA LYS A 36 11.78 -1.61 22.23
C LYS A 36 10.36 -1.07 22.26
N ALA A 37 9.47 -1.86 21.63
CA ALA A 37 8.02 -1.87 21.84
C ALA A 37 7.29 -0.51 21.77
N LEU A 38 6.97 -0.08 20.57
CA LEU A 38 5.79 0.78 20.41
C LEU A 38 4.55 -0.03 20.83
N PRO A 39 3.63 0.55 21.64
CA PRO A 39 2.39 -0.12 21.98
C PRO A 39 1.61 -0.52 20.73
N ASN A 40 1.00 -1.70 20.71
CA ASN A 40 0.16 -2.20 19.59
C ASN A 40 -0.88 -1.18 19.10
N ALA A 41 -1.39 -0.33 19.99
CA ALA A 41 -2.33 0.74 19.64
C ALA A 41 -1.74 1.77 18.66
N VAL A 42 -0.46 2.12 18.81
CA VAL A 42 0.22 3.08 17.90
C VAL A 42 0.41 2.46 16.51
N GLU A 43 0.72 1.17 16.44
CA GLU A 43 0.89 0.45 15.18
C GLU A 43 -0.44 0.31 14.41
N ILE A 44 -1.53 0.02 15.12
CA ILE A 44 -2.88 -0.03 14.53
C ILE A 44 -3.28 1.35 14.00
N LEU A 45 -3.05 2.40 14.79
CA LEU A 45 -3.34 3.78 14.37
C LEU A 45 -2.52 4.20 13.15
N ALA A 46 -1.23 3.80 13.11
CA ALA A 46 -0.35 4.04 11.97
C ALA A 46 -0.85 3.31 10.71
N ALA A 47 -1.29 2.06 10.82
CA ALA A 47 -1.85 1.29 9.72
C ALA A 47 -3.17 1.90 9.18
N CYS A 48 -4.05 2.36 10.08
CA CYS A 48 -5.27 3.08 9.69
C CYS A 48 -4.95 4.40 8.98
N GLY A 49 -4.03 5.18 9.54
CA GLY A 49 -3.56 6.44 8.95
C GLY A 49 -2.95 6.21 7.56
N TYR A 50 -2.12 5.19 7.43
CA TYR A 50 -1.53 4.80 6.15
C TYR A 50 -2.60 4.47 5.11
N THR A 51 -3.63 3.67 5.48
CA THR A 51 -4.73 3.33 4.58
C THR A 51 -5.45 4.57 4.06
N VAL A 52 -5.76 5.51 4.96
CA VAL A 52 -6.41 6.78 4.61
C VAL A 52 -5.54 7.60 3.66
N LEU A 53 -4.23 7.68 3.90
CA LEU A 53 -3.29 8.40 3.05
C LEU A 53 -3.16 7.75 1.67
N VAL A 54 -3.15 6.43 1.57
CA VAL A 54 -3.13 5.72 0.28
C VAL A 54 -4.41 6.00 -0.50
N ILE A 55 -5.59 5.94 0.13
CA ILE A 55 -6.86 6.28 -0.53
C ILE A 55 -6.84 7.75 -1.00
N ALA A 56 -6.39 8.67 -0.16
CA ALA A 56 -6.26 10.07 -0.53
C ALA A 56 -5.32 10.26 -1.74
N SER A 57 -4.20 9.52 -1.79
CA SER A 57 -3.28 9.56 -2.95
C SER A 57 -3.93 9.08 -4.25
N ILE A 58 -4.80 8.05 -4.19
CA ILE A 58 -5.58 7.58 -5.35
C ILE A 58 -6.52 8.68 -5.85
N VAL A 59 -7.23 9.35 -4.94
CA VAL A 59 -8.14 10.44 -5.29
C VAL A 59 -7.40 11.62 -5.91
N VAL A 60 -6.24 11.98 -5.35
CA VAL A 60 -5.39 13.05 -5.90
C VAL A 60 -4.85 12.64 -7.28
N ALA A 61 -4.36 11.41 -7.44
CA ALA A 61 -3.91 10.88 -8.73
C ALA A 61 -5.00 10.93 -9.79
N TYR A 62 -6.22 10.56 -9.41
CA TYR A 62 -7.37 10.64 -10.29
C TYR A 62 -7.64 12.08 -10.78
N LYS A 63 -7.63 13.06 -9.84
CA LYS A 63 -7.81 14.48 -10.18
C LYS A 63 -6.70 15.03 -11.07
N LEU A 64 -5.47 14.52 -10.91
CA LEU A 64 -4.31 14.90 -11.74
C LEU A 64 -4.26 14.16 -13.10
N GLY A 65 -5.13 13.17 -13.30
CA GLY A 65 -5.12 12.30 -14.48
C GLY A 65 -3.93 11.34 -14.53
N GLU A 66 -3.35 10.99 -13.37
CA GLU A 66 -2.15 10.14 -13.24
C GLU A 66 -2.53 8.66 -13.07
N ALA A 67 -2.99 8.04 -14.16
CA ALA A 67 -3.38 6.62 -14.19
C ALA A 67 -2.24 5.67 -13.76
N PHE A 68 -0.99 6.05 -14.02
CA PHE A 68 0.19 5.24 -13.67
C PHE A 68 0.27 4.98 -12.17
N TRP A 69 0.07 6.01 -11.33
CA TRP A 69 0.09 5.88 -9.88
C TRP A 69 -1.04 4.96 -9.37
N ILE A 70 -2.26 5.16 -9.86
CA ILE A 70 -3.42 4.32 -9.49
C ILE A 70 -3.15 2.85 -9.84
N ARG A 71 -2.50 2.59 -10.99
CA ARG A 71 -2.11 1.24 -11.42
C ARG A 71 -1.08 0.62 -10.48
N ILE A 72 -0.07 1.37 -10.04
CA ILE A 72 0.94 0.89 -9.08
C ILE A 72 0.26 0.45 -7.77
N VAL A 73 -0.61 1.30 -7.20
CA VAL A 73 -1.33 0.97 -5.97
C VAL A 73 -2.24 -0.23 -6.17
N GLY A 74 -2.92 -0.34 -7.32
CA GLY A 74 -3.74 -1.48 -7.67
C GLY A 74 -2.94 -2.80 -7.75
N ILE A 75 -1.78 -2.79 -8.40
CA ILE A 75 -0.89 -3.96 -8.50
C ILE A 75 -0.38 -4.35 -7.11
N TYR A 76 0.11 -3.37 -6.32
CA TYR A 76 0.58 -3.61 -4.96
C TYR A 76 -0.52 -4.26 -4.10
N SER A 77 -1.73 -3.70 -4.11
CA SER A 77 -2.86 -4.22 -3.34
C SER A 77 -3.26 -5.63 -3.80
N SER A 78 -3.21 -5.93 -5.11
CA SER A 78 -3.53 -7.25 -5.66
C SER A 78 -2.50 -8.31 -5.24
N VAL A 79 -1.21 -7.97 -5.29
CA VAL A 79 -0.13 -8.86 -4.84
C VAL A 79 -0.25 -9.12 -3.34
N SER A 80 -0.44 -8.07 -2.55
CA SER A 80 -0.62 -8.18 -1.10
C SER A 80 -1.85 -9.02 -0.74
N LEU A 81 -2.95 -8.86 -1.47
CA LEU A 81 -4.15 -9.69 -1.30
C LEU A 81 -3.85 -11.17 -1.56
N GLY A 82 -3.13 -11.48 -2.63
CA GLY A 82 -2.70 -12.85 -2.94
C GLY A 82 -1.86 -13.45 -1.83
N VAL A 83 -0.90 -12.70 -1.28
CA VAL A 83 -0.07 -13.14 -0.14
C VAL A 83 -0.91 -13.38 1.11
N CYS A 84 -1.89 -12.50 1.41
CA CYS A 84 -2.81 -12.69 2.54
C CYS A 84 -3.62 -13.99 2.41
N VAL A 85 -4.14 -14.27 1.20
CA VAL A 85 -4.90 -15.50 0.92
C VAL A 85 -4.01 -16.73 1.11
N LEU A 86 -2.79 -16.72 0.56
CA LEU A 86 -1.84 -17.81 0.71
C LEU A 86 -1.48 -18.02 2.18
N MET A 87 -1.28 -16.95 2.95
CA MET A 87 -1.02 -17.03 4.39
C MET A 87 -2.18 -17.70 5.14
N LEU A 88 -3.43 -17.33 4.84
CA LEU A 88 -4.60 -17.95 5.46
C LEU A 88 -4.72 -19.44 5.13
N ILE A 89 -4.46 -19.82 3.88
CA ILE A 89 -4.49 -21.22 3.45
C ILE A 89 -3.40 -22.02 4.16
N THR A 90 -2.18 -21.50 4.23
CA THR A 90 -1.06 -22.20 4.87
C THR A 90 -1.23 -22.32 6.38
N GLN A 91 -1.79 -21.32 7.04
CA GLN A 91 -2.16 -21.41 8.46
C GLN A 91 -3.18 -22.53 8.72
N ALA A 92 -4.13 -22.72 7.79
CA ALA A 92 -5.11 -23.80 7.91
C ALA A 92 -4.52 -25.20 7.66
N LEU A 93 -3.44 -25.32 6.89
CA LEU A 93 -2.89 -26.61 6.45
C LEU A 93 -1.70 -27.12 7.28
N SER A 94 -0.90 -26.31 7.94
CA SER A 94 0.20 -26.71 8.85
C SER A 94 1.30 -25.68 9.10
N GLY A 95 1.08 -24.44 8.71
CA GLY A 95 2.00 -23.34 8.98
C GLY A 95 3.36 -23.46 8.29
N SER A 96 3.64 -22.58 7.34
CA SER A 96 4.98 -22.46 6.74
C SER A 96 5.60 -21.14 7.18
N GLU A 97 6.75 -21.16 7.84
CA GLU A 97 7.51 -19.98 8.26
C GLU A 97 7.80 -19.04 7.09
N LEU A 98 8.04 -19.61 5.89
CA LEU A 98 8.33 -18.85 4.68
C LEU A 98 7.17 -17.89 4.31
N PHE A 99 5.93 -18.35 4.40
CA PHE A 99 4.77 -17.51 4.09
C PHE A 99 4.51 -16.45 5.16
N SER A 100 4.87 -16.73 6.42
CA SER A 100 4.85 -15.74 7.50
C SER A 100 5.82 -14.60 7.20
N VAL A 101 7.05 -14.90 6.83
CA VAL A 101 8.07 -13.92 6.45
C VAL A 101 7.64 -13.11 5.23
N LEU A 102 7.09 -13.79 4.21
CA LEU A 102 6.61 -13.13 2.99
C LEU A 102 5.45 -12.16 3.30
N PHE A 103 4.48 -12.59 4.12
CA PHE A 103 3.39 -11.76 4.58
C PHE A 103 3.90 -10.53 5.33
N GLU A 104 4.86 -10.73 6.24
CA GLU A 104 5.44 -9.63 7.00
C GLU A 104 6.17 -8.60 6.11
N ILE A 105 6.83 -9.03 5.04
CA ILE A 105 7.52 -8.12 4.12
C ILE A 105 6.52 -7.37 3.25
N VAL A 106 5.60 -8.09 2.59
CA VAL A 106 4.67 -7.52 1.62
C VAL A 106 3.60 -6.66 2.30
N CYS A 107 3.14 -7.07 3.49
CA CYS A 107 2.15 -6.36 4.28
C CYS A 107 2.78 -5.48 5.38
N ALA A 108 4.04 -5.07 5.22
CA ALA A 108 4.78 -4.25 6.19
C ALA A 108 4.01 -3.04 6.75
N PRO A 109 3.22 -2.28 5.96
CA PRO A 109 2.42 -1.17 6.46
C PRO A 109 1.38 -1.55 7.52
N PHE A 110 1.00 -2.83 7.57
CA PHE A 110 -0.07 -3.37 8.42
C PHE A 110 0.46 -4.28 9.52
N TYR A 111 1.76 -4.21 9.82
CA TYR A 111 2.44 -5.07 10.79
C TYR A 111 1.79 -5.07 12.19
N GLY A 112 1.22 -3.94 12.63
CA GLY A 112 0.50 -3.83 13.90
C GLY A 112 -0.85 -4.55 13.94
N ILE A 113 -1.35 -5.01 12.78
CA ILE A 113 -2.62 -5.74 12.67
C ILE A 113 -2.32 -7.24 12.70
N ASN A 114 -2.46 -7.87 13.86
CA ASN A 114 -2.16 -9.29 14.07
C ASN A 114 -3.14 -10.27 13.37
N SER A 115 -4.09 -9.75 12.59
CA SER A 115 -5.07 -10.57 11.89
C SER A 115 -4.86 -10.51 10.37
N PRO A 116 -4.35 -11.58 9.74
CA PRO A 116 -4.22 -11.66 8.28
C PRO A 116 -5.53 -11.43 7.55
N PHE A 117 -6.65 -11.85 8.15
CA PHE A 117 -7.98 -11.62 7.61
C PHE A 117 -8.35 -10.13 7.54
N THR A 118 -8.03 -9.37 8.59
CA THR A 118 -8.27 -7.91 8.61
C THR A 118 -7.41 -7.20 7.57
N VAL A 119 -6.13 -7.58 7.44
CA VAL A 119 -5.24 -7.04 6.40
C VAL A 119 -5.78 -7.37 5.00
N MET A 120 -6.26 -8.59 4.79
CA MET A 120 -6.88 -9.01 3.53
C MET A 120 -8.09 -8.13 3.17
N LEU A 121 -8.96 -7.82 4.11
CA LEU A 121 -10.11 -6.93 3.87
C LEU A 121 -9.66 -5.51 3.48
N ILE A 122 -8.65 -4.97 4.14
CA ILE A 122 -8.09 -3.64 3.80
C ILE A 122 -7.51 -3.66 2.39
N MET A 123 -6.73 -4.69 2.03
CA MET A 123 -6.15 -4.83 0.70
C MET A 123 -7.23 -5.01 -0.39
N LEU A 124 -8.32 -5.72 -0.07
CA LEU A 124 -9.46 -5.85 -0.97
C LEU A 124 -10.10 -4.48 -1.25
N VAL A 125 -10.32 -3.67 -0.22
CA VAL A 125 -10.87 -2.31 -0.37
C VAL A 125 -9.95 -1.44 -1.21
N LEU A 126 -8.64 -1.45 -0.96
CA LEU A 126 -7.66 -0.69 -1.73
C LEU A 126 -7.62 -1.15 -3.19
N CYS A 127 -7.69 -2.46 -3.44
CA CYS A 127 -7.72 -3.05 -4.76
C CYS A 127 -8.96 -2.59 -5.55
N ILE A 128 -10.15 -2.76 -4.97
CA ILE A 128 -11.42 -2.34 -5.59
C ILE A 128 -11.41 -0.83 -5.87
N THR A 129 -10.97 -0.03 -4.90
CA THR A 129 -10.89 1.43 -5.04
C THR A 129 -9.96 1.82 -6.18
N SER A 130 -8.76 1.23 -6.24
CA SER A 130 -7.78 1.51 -7.30
C SER A 130 -8.34 1.19 -8.68
N TYR A 131 -8.93 0.01 -8.88
CA TYR A 131 -9.47 -0.38 -10.18
C TYR A 131 -10.73 0.42 -10.56
N ALA A 132 -11.59 0.77 -9.59
CA ALA A 132 -12.74 1.62 -9.83
C ALA A 132 -12.35 3.01 -10.32
N PHE A 133 -11.30 3.61 -9.74
CA PHE A 133 -10.77 4.89 -10.19
C PHE A 133 -10.00 4.77 -11.51
N LEU A 134 -9.24 3.70 -11.71
CA LEU A 134 -8.50 3.47 -12.95
C LEU A 134 -9.44 3.43 -14.18
N ASN A 135 -10.59 2.77 -14.04
CA ASN A 135 -11.59 2.68 -15.11
C ASN A 135 -12.26 4.03 -15.41
N LYS A 136 -12.19 4.99 -14.50
CA LYS A 136 -12.77 6.34 -14.66
C LYS A 136 -11.77 7.37 -15.16
N VAL A 137 -10.46 7.05 -15.18
CA VAL A 137 -9.46 7.98 -15.72
C VAL A 137 -9.65 8.05 -17.25
N PRO A 138 -9.93 9.23 -17.81
CA PRO A 138 -10.09 9.37 -19.26
C PRO A 138 -8.80 8.92 -19.96
N ALA A 139 -8.94 8.05 -20.96
CA ALA A 139 -7.83 7.65 -21.81
C ALA A 139 -7.21 8.92 -22.38
N LYS A 140 -5.94 9.19 -22.06
CA LYS A 140 -5.20 10.31 -22.62
C LYS A 140 -5.11 10.06 -24.12
N ASN A 141 -5.86 10.86 -24.91
CA ASN A 141 -5.78 10.76 -26.37
C ASN A 141 -4.32 10.92 -26.80
N THR A 142 -3.73 9.82 -27.25
CA THR A 142 -2.34 9.73 -27.74
C THR A 142 -2.18 10.43 -29.10
N ASN A 143 -3.20 11.16 -29.57
CA ASN A 143 -3.26 11.79 -30.90
C ASN A 143 -2.86 13.27 -30.88
N GLN A 144 -1.95 13.69 -30.00
CA GLN A 144 -1.27 14.98 -30.13
C GLN A 144 0.24 14.74 -30.08
N GLN A 145 0.76 14.25 -31.15
CA GLN A 145 2.13 14.47 -31.61
C GLN A 145 2.11 15.33 -32.87
#